data_204078c2f3a8a43dbd0f9db61cb8f2de
#
_entry.id   204078c2f3a8a43dbd0f9db61cb8f2de
#
_cell.length_a   1.000
_cell.length_b   1.000
_cell.length_c   1.000
_cell.angle_alpha   90.00
_cell.angle_beta   90.00
_cell.angle_gamma   90.00
#
_symmetry.space_group_name_H-M   'P 1'
#
loop_
_entity.id
_entity.type
_entity.pdbx_description
1 polymer ?
#
loop_
_entity_poly.entity_id
_entity_poly.type
_entity_poly.pdbx_seq_one_letter_code
_entity_poly.pdbx_strand_id
1 'polypeptide(L)'
;MARLVGVALPRDKRMEIALTYIFGIGRTRSLEILAATGIDRDLRTKDLTDEDLAALRDYIESNLRVEGDLRREVQADIRRKIEIGCYQGIRHRRGLPVRGQRTKTNARGRKGPKKTVAGKKKAGKK
;
A
#
# COMPACT_ATOMS: atom_id res chain seq x y z
N MET A 1 8.61 -8.22 20.55
CA MET A 1 8.52 -7.72 19.17
C MET A 1 7.27 -6.82 19.12
N ALA A 2 7.45 -5.51 18.97
CA ALA A 2 6.33 -4.58 19.01
C ALA A 2 5.37 -4.83 17.83
N ARG A 3 4.09 -4.99 18.13
CA ARG A 3 3.02 -5.17 17.14
C ARG A 3 1.99 -4.05 17.28
N LEU A 4 1.73 -3.36 16.17
CA LEU A 4 0.68 -2.34 16.06
C LEU A 4 -0.28 -2.71 14.93
N VAL A 5 -1.56 -2.70 15.21
CA VAL A 5 -2.65 -2.99 14.24
C VAL A 5 -2.37 -4.27 13.42
N GLY A 6 -1.88 -5.32 14.10
CA GLY A 6 -1.54 -6.60 13.48
C GLY A 6 -0.21 -6.65 12.73
N VAL A 7 0.49 -5.52 12.57
CA VAL A 7 1.78 -5.44 11.87
C VAL A 7 2.94 -5.50 12.86
N ALA A 8 3.93 -6.36 12.59
CA ALA A 8 5.16 -6.42 13.35
C ALA A 8 6.10 -5.30 12.91
N LEU A 9 6.49 -4.43 13.83
CA LEU A 9 7.40 -3.34 13.54
C LEU A 9 8.86 -3.81 13.58
N PRO A 10 9.71 -3.31 12.68
CA PRO A 10 11.14 -3.63 12.67
C PRO A 10 11.84 -3.05 13.89
N ARG A 11 12.62 -3.88 14.61
CA ARG A 11 13.21 -3.54 15.92
C ARG A 11 14.21 -2.39 15.88
N ASP A 12 15.02 -2.34 14.84
CA ASP A 12 16.17 -1.44 14.75
C ASP A 12 15.88 -0.11 14.04
N LYS A 13 14.64 0.08 13.61
CA LYS A 13 14.23 1.32 12.94
C LYS A 13 13.75 2.36 13.95
N ARG A 14 13.96 3.66 13.61
CA ARG A 14 13.37 4.78 14.34
C ARG A 14 11.84 4.74 14.17
N MET A 15 11.12 5.26 15.15
CA MET A 15 9.65 5.24 15.14
C MET A 15 9.07 5.96 13.93
N GLU A 16 9.67 7.06 13.48
CA GLU A 16 9.30 7.75 12.24
C GLU A 16 9.23 6.81 11.03
N ILE A 17 10.19 5.90 10.92
CA ILE A 17 10.26 4.95 9.80
C ILE A 17 9.46 3.67 10.09
N ALA A 18 9.48 3.20 11.32
CA ALA A 18 8.80 1.97 11.71
C ALA A 18 7.28 2.04 11.47
N LEU A 19 6.65 3.17 11.76
CA LEU A 19 5.22 3.39 11.52
C LEU A 19 4.85 3.34 10.03
N THR A 20 5.75 3.68 9.13
CA THR A 20 5.49 3.61 7.68
C THR A 20 5.37 2.18 7.14
N TYR A 21 5.68 1.16 7.92
CA TYR A 21 5.43 -0.24 7.57
C TYR A 21 3.95 -0.62 7.66
N ILE A 22 3.15 0.19 8.33
CA ILE A 22 1.69 0.02 8.40
C ILE A 22 1.07 0.60 7.14
N PHE A 23 0.29 -0.21 6.44
CA PHE A 23 -0.39 0.24 5.23
C PHE A 23 -1.41 1.36 5.54
N GLY A 24 -1.23 2.51 4.92
CA GLY A 24 -2.03 3.72 5.17
C GLY A 24 -1.31 4.79 5.99
N ILE A 25 -0.14 4.48 6.56
CA ILE A 25 0.69 5.44 7.27
C ILE A 25 1.91 5.74 6.41
N GLY A 26 1.98 6.95 5.88
CA GLY A 26 3.15 7.50 5.22
C GLY A 26 3.99 8.33 6.21
N ARG A 27 5.07 8.92 5.72
CA ARG A 27 5.99 9.72 6.55
C ARG A 27 5.28 10.88 7.25
N THR A 28 4.43 11.61 6.56
CA THR A 28 3.68 12.75 7.13
C THR A 28 2.79 12.29 8.28
N ARG A 29 1.96 11.28 8.06
CA ARG A 29 1.09 10.71 9.11
C ARG A 29 1.88 10.12 10.28
N SER A 30 3.04 9.51 10.01
CA SER A 30 3.93 9.04 11.07
C SER A 30 4.37 10.16 11.99
N LEU A 31 4.78 11.30 11.43
CA LEU A 31 5.17 12.48 12.22
C LEU A 31 3.98 13.07 13.00
N GLU A 32 2.80 13.13 12.40
CA GLU A 32 1.57 13.59 13.06
C GLU A 32 1.20 12.70 14.26
N ILE A 33 1.27 11.38 14.09
CA ILE A 33 1.01 10.41 15.17
C ILE A 33 1.99 10.61 16.32
N LEU A 34 3.28 10.69 16.02
CA LEU A 34 4.33 10.86 17.04
C LEU A 34 4.22 12.20 17.78
N ALA A 35 3.87 13.28 17.06
CA ALA A 35 3.62 14.59 17.67
C ALA A 35 2.39 14.55 18.58
N ALA A 36 1.33 13.86 18.19
CA ALA A 36 0.10 13.76 18.99
C ALA A 36 0.25 12.87 20.24
N THR A 37 1.09 11.84 20.16
CA THR A 37 1.35 10.92 21.28
C THR A 37 2.52 11.36 22.15
N GLY A 38 3.27 12.39 21.75
CA GLY A 38 4.43 12.90 22.49
C GLY A 38 5.66 11.99 22.47
N ILE A 39 5.69 11.00 21.56
CA ILE A 39 6.80 10.05 21.45
C ILE A 39 7.90 10.63 20.54
N ASP A 40 9.16 10.49 20.95
CA ASP A 40 10.29 10.94 20.15
C ASP A 40 10.38 10.15 18.83
N ARG A 41 10.46 10.88 17.72
CA ARG A 41 10.57 10.32 16.37
C ARG A 41 11.84 9.48 16.16
N ASP A 42 12.92 9.82 16.88
CA ASP A 42 14.22 9.17 16.77
C ASP A 42 14.37 7.95 17.69
N LEU A 43 13.41 7.74 18.61
CA LEU A 43 13.32 6.55 19.45
C LEU A 43 13.28 5.29 18.59
N ARG A 44 14.03 4.25 18.98
CA ARG A 44 14.00 2.98 18.27
C ARG A 44 12.85 2.09 18.77
N THR A 45 12.29 1.31 17.88
CA THR A 45 11.17 0.41 18.21
C THR A 45 11.47 -0.54 19.37
N LYS A 46 12.72 -0.93 19.56
CA LYS A 46 13.14 -1.81 20.66
C LYS A 46 13.07 -1.16 22.05
N ASP A 47 13.17 0.18 22.09
CA ASP A 47 13.22 0.99 23.31
C ASP A 47 11.82 1.54 23.68
N LEU A 48 10.78 1.15 22.93
CA LEU A 48 9.40 1.54 23.17
C LEU A 48 8.86 0.87 24.44
N THR A 49 8.15 1.64 25.27
CA THR A 49 7.44 1.13 26.42
C THR A 49 6.07 0.55 26.03
N ASP A 50 5.48 -0.27 26.88
CA ASP A 50 4.14 -0.81 26.67
C ASP A 50 3.07 0.31 26.71
N GLU A 51 3.30 1.35 27.49
CA GLU A 51 2.44 2.56 27.57
C GLU A 51 2.44 3.32 26.24
N ASP A 52 3.63 3.52 25.64
CA ASP A 52 3.77 4.15 24.33
C ASP A 52 3.06 3.33 23.24
N LEU A 53 3.18 2.00 23.31
CA LEU A 53 2.50 1.11 22.37
C LEU A 53 0.97 1.21 22.49
N ALA A 54 0.44 1.33 23.71
CA ALA A 54 -0.97 1.52 23.94
C ALA A 54 -1.45 2.87 23.39
N ALA A 55 -0.74 3.96 23.69
CA ALA A 55 -1.05 5.30 23.20
C ALA A 55 -1.04 5.37 21.65
N LEU A 56 -0.05 4.76 21.02
CA LEU A 56 0.02 4.67 19.56
C LEU A 56 -1.16 3.89 18.96
N ARG A 57 -1.52 2.76 19.58
CA ARG A 57 -2.65 1.94 19.13
C ARG A 57 -3.96 2.72 19.23
N ASP A 58 -4.24 3.30 20.36
CA ASP A 58 -5.48 4.05 20.62
C ASP A 58 -5.61 5.23 19.65
N TYR A 59 -4.53 5.95 19.43
CA TYR A 59 -4.54 7.06 18.47
C TYR A 59 -4.80 6.60 17.04
N ILE A 60 -4.13 5.54 16.60
CA ILE A 60 -4.27 5.01 15.23
C ILE A 60 -5.68 4.46 15.02
N GLU A 61 -6.19 3.66 15.94
CA GLU A 61 -7.54 3.07 15.83
C GLU A 61 -8.66 4.11 15.88
N SER A 62 -8.48 5.17 16.65
CA SER A 62 -9.49 6.23 16.77
C SER A 62 -9.50 7.21 15.58
N ASN A 63 -8.36 7.51 14.99
CA ASN A 63 -8.22 8.61 14.03
C ASN A 63 -7.94 8.17 12.60
N LEU A 64 -7.45 6.95 12.40
CA LEU A 64 -6.95 6.51 11.10
C LEU A 64 -7.57 5.19 10.65
N ARG A 65 -7.88 5.11 9.37
CA ARG A 65 -8.18 3.83 8.72
C ARG A 65 -6.90 3.28 8.12
N VAL A 66 -6.49 2.12 8.59
CA VAL A 66 -5.23 1.49 8.21
C VAL A 66 -5.42 0.01 7.91
N GLU A 67 -4.42 -0.60 7.31
CA GLU A 67 -4.34 -2.03 7.03
C GLU A 67 -5.61 -2.64 6.42
N GLY A 68 -6.26 -3.56 7.10
CA GLY A 68 -7.41 -4.31 6.60
C GLY A 68 -8.59 -3.44 6.20
N ASP A 69 -8.91 -2.44 7.02
CA ASP A 69 -10.03 -1.52 6.79
C ASP A 69 -9.79 -0.65 5.57
N LEU A 70 -8.60 -0.07 5.45
CA LEU A 70 -8.22 0.74 4.29
C LEU A 70 -8.16 -0.12 3.02
N ARG A 71 -7.65 -1.35 3.09
CA ARG A 71 -7.62 -2.26 1.94
C ARG A 71 -9.02 -2.59 1.45
N ARG A 72 -9.96 -2.85 2.37
CA ARG A 72 -11.36 -3.11 2.04
C ARG A 72 -12.03 -1.89 1.41
N GLU A 73 -11.79 -0.70 1.94
CA GLU A 73 -12.32 0.56 1.39
C GLU A 73 -11.82 0.79 -0.04
N VAL A 74 -10.52 0.70 -0.28
CA VAL A 74 -9.93 0.86 -1.62
C VAL A 74 -10.47 -0.19 -2.60
N GLN A 75 -10.61 -1.43 -2.16
CA GLN A 75 -11.18 -2.50 -2.99
C GLN A 75 -12.66 -2.26 -3.31
N ALA A 76 -13.44 -1.76 -2.35
CA ALA A 76 -14.84 -1.40 -2.56
C ALA A 76 -14.99 -0.26 -3.56
N ASP A 77 -14.14 0.77 -3.48
CA ASP A 77 -14.13 1.88 -4.42
C ASP A 77 -13.77 1.46 -5.85
N ILE A 78 -12.79 0.58 -6.00
CA ILE A 78 -12.43 0.00 -7.30
C ILE A 78 -13.59 -0.81 -7.86
N ARG A 79 -14.21 -1.66 -7.04
CA ARG A 79 -15.35 -2.48 -7.42
C ARG A 79 -16.53 -1.61 -7.88
N ARG A 80 -16.85 -0.56 -7.12
CA ARG A 80 -17.89 0.38 -7.50
C ARG A 80 -17.65 1.03 -8.87
N LYS A 81 -16.40 1.42 -9.17
CA LYS A 81 -16.05 1.97 -10.49
C LYS A 81 -16.23 0.95 -11.62
N ILE A 82 -15.92 -0.32 -11.35
CA ILE A 82 -16.12 -1.42 -12.32
C ILE A 82 -17.61 -1.65 -12.57
N GLU A 83 -18.42 -1.64 -11.52
CA GLU A 83 -19.88 -1.85 -11.59
C GLU A 83 -20.58 -0.71 -12.36
N ILE A 84 -20.20 0.53 -12.12
CA ILE A 84 -20.71 1.70 -12.86
C ILE A 84 -20.31 1.62 -14.35
N GLY A 85 -19.27 0.88 -14.72
CA GLY A 85 -18.79 0.76 -16.09
C GLY A 85 -18.07 2.00 -16.61
N CYS A 86 -17.57 2.88 -15.73
CA CYS A 86 -16.82 4.04 -16.14
C CYS A 86 -15.47 3.66 -16.77
N TYR A 87 -14.85 4.58 -17.51
CA TYR A 87 -13.57 4.33 -18.17
C TYR A 87 -12.50 3.79 -17.21
N GLN A 88 -12.36 4.38 -16.02
CA GLN A 88 -11.42 3.91 -15.00
C GLN A 88 -11.72 2.48 -14.54
N GLY A 89 -13.00 2.15 -14.36
CA GLY A 89 -13.45 0.80 -14.00
C GLY A 89 -13.10 -0.22 -15.06
N ILE A 90 -13.30 0.10 -16.34
CA ILE A 90 -12.90 -0.76 -17.46
C ILE A 90 -11.39 -0.98 -17.47
N ARG A 91 -10.61 0.05 -17.22
CA ARG A 91 -9.14 -0.05 -17.13
C ARG A 91 -8.71 -0.94 -15.97
N HIS A 92 -9.34 -0.82 -14.80
CA HIS A 92 -9.10 -1.71 -13.66
C HIS A 92 -9.41 -3.16 -14.01
N ARG A 93 -10.56 -3.43 -14.63
CA ARG A 93 -10.97 -4.79 -15.04
C ARG A 93 -10.00 -5.41 -16.03
N ARG A 94 -9.44 -4.61 -16.94
CA ARG A 94 -8.48 -5.07 -17.95
C ARG A 94 -7.03 -5.14 -17.44
N GLY A 95 -6.74 -4.72 -16.21
CA GLY A 95 -5.38 -4.67 -15.69
C GLY A 95 -4.47 -3.67 -16.40
N LEU A 96 -5.04 -2.57 -16.89
CA LEU A 96 -4.32 -1.53 -17.61
C LEU A 96 -4.16 -0.27 -16.75
N PRO A 97 -3.19 0.63 -17.07
CA PRO A 97 -3.06 1.91 -16.40
C PRO A 97 -4.36 2.71 -16.44
N VAL A 98 -4.72 3.31 -15.32
CA VAL A 98 -6.02 3.99 -15.13
C VAL A 98 -5.93 5.50 -15.32
N ARG A 99 -4.73 6.07 -15.18
CA ARG A 99 -4.50 7.52 -15.16
C ARG A 99 -3.96 8.07 -16.50
N GLY A 100 -4.34 7.49 -17.62
CA GLY A 100 -4.01 7.99 -18.95
C GLY A 100 -2.56 7.74 -19.39
N GLN A 101 -1.81 6.88 -18.70
CA GLN A 101 -0.45 6.53 -19.11
C GLN A 101 -0.45 5.80 -20.46
N ARG A 102 0.61 6.03 -21.22
CA ARG A 102 0.82 5.38 -22.52
C ARG A 102 0.97 3.86 -22.35
N THR A 103 0.29 3.08 -23.19
CA THR A 103 0.28 1.60 -23.10
C THR A 103 0.92 0.91 -24.30
N LYS A 104 1.27 1.66 -25.36
CA LYS A 104 1.83 1.09 -26.59
C LYS A 104 3.18 0.40 -26.35
N THR A 105 4.06 0.99 -25.55
CA THR A 105 5.44 0.53 -25.35
C THR A 105 5.66 -0.15 -23.99
N ASN A 106 5.39 0.55 -22.91
CA ASN A 106 5.73 0.19 -21.53
C ASN A 106 4.49 -0.17 -20.70
N ALA A 107 4.29 0.41 -19.54
CA ALA A 107 3.23 0.15 -18.58
C ALA A 107 3.32 -1.27 -17.95
N ARG A 108 4.54 -1.78 -17.76
CA ARG A 108 4.78 -3.14 -17.25
C ARG A 108 4.30 -3.36 -15.83
N GLY A 109 4.28 -2.32 -15.01
CA GLY A 109 3.74 -2.40 -13.64
C GLY A 109 2.30 -2.90 -13.56
N ARG A 110 1.47 -2.56 -14.53
CA ARG A 110 0.07 -3.01 -14.61
C ARG A 110 -0.13 -4.22 -15.53
N LYS A 111 0.57 -4.27 -16.65
CA LYS A 111 0.46 -5.36 -17.64
C LYS A 111 1.16 -6.64 -17.20
N GLY A 112 2.12 -6.55 -16.29
CA GLY A 112 3.00 -7.66 -15.92
C GLY A 112 4.18 -7.86 -16.87
N PRO A 113 5.02 -8.89 -16.64
CA PRO A 113 6.17 -9.18 -17.47
C PRO A 113 5.80 -9.44 -18.93
N LYS A 114 6.75 -9.22 -19.84
CA LYS A 114 6.55 -9.52 -21.26
C LYS A 114 6.35 -11.03 -21.44
N LYS A 115 5.24 -11.39 -22.06
CA LYS A 115 4.99 -12.79 -22.46
C LYS A 115 5.33 -12.96 -23.91
N THR A 116 6.25 -13.86 -24.20
CA THR A 116 6.57 -14.26 -25.58
C THR A 116 5.46 -15.14 -26.10
N VAL A 117 4.82 -14.72 -27.19
CA VAL A 117 3.88 -15.59 -27.93
C VAL A 117 4.70 -16.33 -28.98
N ALA A 118 4.67 -17.65 -28.98
CA ALA A 118 5.32 -18.45 -30.02
C ALA A 118 4.78 -18.01 -31.38
N GLY A 119 5.62 -17.44 -32.21
CA GLY A 119 5.27 -17.11 -33.59
C GLY A 119 4.89 -18.38 -34.34
N LYS A 120 3.86 -18.33 -35.19
CA LYS A 120 3.61 -19.38 -36.17
C LYS A 120 4.91 -19.60 -36.95
N LYS A 121 5.51 -20.79 -36.85
CA LYS A 121 6.59 -21.20 -37.73
C LYS A 121 6.14 -20.94 -39.17
N LYS A 122 6.76 -19.98 -39.85
CA LYS A 122 6.54 -19.87 -41.28
C LYS A 122 6.88 -21.22 -41.89
N ALA A 123 5.93 -21.82 -42.57
CA ALA A 123 6.16 -23.05 -43.31
C ALA A 123 7.36 -22.79 -44.25
N GLY A 124 8.40 -23.61 -44.09
CA GLY A 124 9.57 -23.48 -44.95
C GLY A 124 9.12 -23.53 -46.40
N LYS A 125 9.49 -22.54 -47.21
CA LYS A 125 9.37 -22.67 -48.64
C LYS A 125 10.12 -23.94 -49.08
N LYS A 126 9.39 -24.93 -49.62
CA LYS A 126 9.97 -26.01 -50.40
C LYS A 126 10.60 -25.43 -51.66
#